data_650237aab4f95c9b10e05e16dc900b60
#
_entry.id   650237aab4f95c9b10e05e16dc900b60
#
_cell.length_a   1.000
_cell.length_b   1.000
_cell.length_c   1.000
_cell.angle_alpha   90.00
_cell.angle_beta   90.00
_cell.angle_gamma   90.00
#
_symmetry.space_group_name_H-M   'P 1'
#
loop_
_entity.id
_entity.type
_entity.pdbx_description
1 polymer ?
#
loop_
_entity_poly.entity_id
_entity_poly.type
_entity_poly.pdbx_seq_one_letter_code
_entity_poly.pdbx_strand_id
1 'polypeptide(L)'
;MELNGEQLQLKYIPLDQVVFWDENPKKHDVGSLMASIKRYGFVDPPKFDPNLNGGKGGIVYGNGRSKCVMLLKQENPQQPPRGVLVDNKGAWYLPVLFGLDAESEAVATALALDHNNLTMAGGDFDMYDMAKMWDGTAYAKLLNSLHDQNIAPVTMDSSDIEAYLRVVNGHVEGREFDESVANGVTVDATFKIKLPVAEAEPFEQALDQLLEDFPQAKKEKVI
;
A
#
# COMPACT_ATOMS: atom_id res chain seq x y z
N MET A 1 -6.17 -13.03 34.83
CA MET A 1 -7.11 -13.26 33.72
C MET A 1 -6.47 -14.30 32.83
N GLU A 2 -6.99 -15.51 32.79
CA GLU A 2 -6.52 -16.57 31.88
C GLU A 2 -7.25 -16.42 30.56
N LEU A 3 -6.47 -16.32 29.47
CA LEU A 3 -6.99 -16.29 28.10
C LEU A 3 -6.90 -17.72 27.55
N ASN A 4 -8.04 -18.26 27.11
CA ASN A 4 -8.13 -19.58 26.50
C ASN A 4 -8.26 -19.43 24.97
N GLY A 5 -7.58 -20.29 24.23
CA GLY A 5 -7.61 -20.34 22.77
C GLY A 5 -6.21 -20.37 22.15
N GLU A 6 -6.16 -20.56 20.85
CA GLU A 6 -4.92 -20.48 20.09
C GLU A 6 -4.40 -19.04 20.08
N GLN A 7 -3.09 -18.88 20.16
CA GLN A 7 -2.46 -17.58 20.33
C GLN A 7 -1.42 -17.32 19.27
N LEU A 8 -1.35 -16.07 18.80
CA LEU A 8 -0.19 -15.56 18.09
C LEU A 8 0.96 -15.35 19.07
N GLN A 9 2.15 -15.71 18.64
CA GLN A 9 3.41 -15.54 19.38
C GLN A 9 4.39 -14.74 18.53
N LEU A 10 4.91 -13.65 19.08
CA LEU A 10 6.00 -12.91 18.47
C LEU A 10 7.33 -13.53 18.89
N LYS A 11 8.14 -13.96 17.92
CA LYS A 11 9.49 -14.49 18.15
C LYS A 11 10.49 -13.74 17.27
N TYR A 12 11.68 -13.50 17.81
CA TYR A 12 12.80 -12.97 17.05
C TYR A 12 13.62 -14.14 16.49
N ILE A 13 13.73 -14.23 15.17
CA ILE A 13 14.50 -15.27 14.48
C ILE A 13 15.65 -14.63 13.72
N PRO A 14 16.81 -15.33 13.58
CA PRO A 14 17.93 -14.85 12.77
C PRO A 14 17.46 -14.53 11.34
N LEU A 15 17.89 -13.41 10.81
CA LEU A 15 17.46 -12.92 9.49
C LEU A 15 17.84 -13.89 8.36
N ASP A 16 18.93 -14.62 8.50
CA ASP A 16 19.40 -15.67 7.58
C ASP A 16 18.61 -16.97 7.65
N GLN A 17 17.77 -17.14 8.67
CA GLN A 17 16.86 -18.27 8.84
C GLN A 17 15.43 -17.97 8.41
N VAL A 18 15.16 -16.77 7.90
CA VAL A 18 13.84 -16.40 7.37
C VAL A 18 13.61 -17.16 6.07
N VAL A 19 12.60 -18.04 6.06
CA VAL A 19 12.16 -18.78 4.87
C VAL A 19 11.02 -18.02 4.22
N PHE A 20 11.19 -17.66 2.95
CA PHE A 20 10.15 -16.98 2.17
C PHE A 20 9.18 -17.97 1.55
N TRP A 21 8.05 -17.49 1.12
CA TRP A 21 7.15 -18.25 0.26
C TRP A 21 7.74 -18.34 -1.15
N ASP A 22 8.05 -19.55 -1.60
CA ASP A 22 8.74 -19.81 -2.88
C ASP A 22 7.92 -19.36 -4.08
N GLU A 23 6.59 -19.54 -4.03
CA GLU A 23 5.66 -19.24 -5.11
C GLU A 23 4.95 -17.88 -4.96
N ASN A 24 5.50 -16.94 -4.19
CA ASN A 24 4.86 -15.65 -3.98
C ASN A 24 4.74 -14.84 -5.29
N PRO A 25 3.52 -14.65 -5.82
CA PRO A 25 3.31 -13.96 -7.11
C PRO A 25 3.47 -12.44 -7.00
N LYS A 26 3.46 -11.89 -5.78
CA LYS A 26 3.44 -10.44 -5.56
C LYS A 26 4.77 -9.80 -5.90
N LYS A 27 4.75 -8.85 -6.83
CA LYS A 27 5.86 -7.91 -7.04
C LYS A 27 5.78 -6.80 -5.99
N HIS A 28 6.92 -6.44 -5.42
CA HIS A 28 7.00 -5.45 -4.36
C HIS A 28 7.69 -4.17 -4.85
N ASP A 29 7.15 -3.02 -4.45
CA ASP A 29 7.88 -1.76 -4.54
C ASP A 29 8.93 -1.70 -3.41
N VAL A 30 10.11 -2.16 -3.74
CA VAL A 30 11.25 -2.23 -2.80
C VAL A 30 11.67 -0.84 -2.33
N GLY A 31 11.61 0.17 -3.21
CA GLY A 31 12.00 1.54 -2.90
C GLY A 31 11.15 2.13 -1.79
N SER A 32 9.84 2.14 -1.96
CA SER A 32 8.89 2.65 -0.96
C SER A 32 8.92 1.84 0.34
N LEU A 33 9.05 0.50 0.25
CA LEU A 33 9.15 -0.35 1.44
C LEU A 33 10.43 -0.05 2.25
N MET A 34 11.58 0.08 1.60
CA MET A 34 12.85 0.42 2.28
C MET A 34 12.78 1.82 2.89
N ALA A 35 12.23 2.81 2.18
CA ALA A 35 12.04 4.16 2.70
C ALA A 35 11.14 4.17 3.95
N SER A 36 10.04 3.42 3.92
CA SER A 36 9.14 3.24 5.07
C SER A 36 9.84 2.61 6.26
N ILE A 37 10.60 1.51 6.03
CA ILE A 37 11.34 0.83 7.10
C ILE A 37 12.45 1.73 7.68
N LYS A 38 13.17 2.48 6.84
CA LYS A 38 14.19 3.44 7.30
C LYS A 38 13.57 4.53 8.17
N ARG A 39 12.36 5.01 7.82
CA ARG A 39 11.67 6.10 8.54
C ARG A 39 11.00 5.65 9.83
N TYR A 40 10.24 4.58 9.76
CA TYR A 40 9.36 4.18 10.87
C TYR A 40 9.89 2.97 11.66
N GLY A 41 10.83 2.23 11.10
CA GLY A 41 11.29 0.95 11.61
C GLY A 41 10.51 -0.23 11.04
N PHE A 42 10.87 -1.42 11.48
CA PHE A 42 10.19 -2.67 11.13
C PHE A 42 9.03 -2.89 12.12
N VAL A 43 7.88 -2.26 11.84
CA VAL A 43 6.74 -2.18 12.77
C VAL A 43 5.63 -3.18 12.48
N ASP A 44 5.70 -3.89 11.35
CA ASP A 44 4.69 -4.85 10.92
C ASP A 44 5.32 -6.22 10.68
N PRO A 45 5.29 -7.11 11.72
CA PRO A 45 5.94 -8.41 11.67
C PRO A 45 5.31 -9.33 10.62
N PRO A 46 6.11 -10.08 9.85
CA PRO A 46 5.61 -11.10 8.95
C PRO A 46 5.04 -12.29 9.73
N LYS A 47 4.13 -13.06 9.11
CA LYS A 47 3.56 -14.28 9.66
C LYS A 47 4.21 -15.50 9.02
N PHE A 48 4.74 -16.39 9.85
CA PHE A 48 5.23 -17.71 9.44
C PHE A 48 4.13 -18.76 9.55
N ASP A 49 4.08 -19.68 8.59
CA ASP A 49 3.23 -20.87 8.66
C ASP A 49 4.06 -22.13 8.35
N PRO A 50 4.00 -23.17 9.20
CA PRO A 50 4.78 -24.39 9.02
C PRO A 50 4.35 -25.24 7.83
N ASN A 51 3.11 -25.10 7.35
CA ASN A 51 2.56 -25.90 6.26
C ASN A 51 2.88 -25.34 4.86
N LEU A 52 3.42 -24.11 4.77
CA LEU A 52 3.80 -23.53 3.49
C LEU A 52 5.04 -24.22 2.89
N ASN A 53 5.25 -24.09 1.58
CA ASN A 53 6.42 -24.65 0.86
C ASN A 53 6.57 -26.17 1.00
N GLY A 54 5.48 -26.92 0.86
CA GLY A 54 5.52 -28.37 0.99
C GLY A 54 5.82 -28.85 2.42
N GLY A 55 5.37 -28.11 3.44
CA GLY A 55 5.60 -28.42 4.85
C GLY A 55 7.00 -28.04 5.37
N LYS A 56 7.80 -27.31 4.61
CA LYS A 56 9.08 -26.74 5.08
C LYS A 56 8.86 -25.47 5.90
N GLY A 57 7.68 -24.91 5.84
CA GLY A 57 7.34 -23.61 6.41
C GLY A 57 7.79 -22.44 5.57
N GLY A 58 7.20 -21.28 5.82
CA GLY A 58 7.55 -20.05 5.13
C GLY A 58 6.73 -18.85 5.60
N ILE A 59 7.15 -17.68 5.16
CA ILE A 59 6.44 -16.42 5.43
C ILE A 59 5.20 -16.33 4.54
N VAL A 60 4.03 -16.41 5.14
CA VAL A 60 2.73 -16.30 4.45
C VAL A 60 2.53 -14.88 3.93
N TYR A 61 2.72 -13.87 4.78
CA TYR A 61 2.68 -12.45 4.39
C TYR A 61 3.80 -11.65 5.05
N GLY A 62 4.14 -10.50 4.46
CA GLY A 62 5.29 -9.68 4.88
C GLY A 62 6.60 -10.04 4.16
N ASN A 63 6.57 -10.89 3.11
CA ASN A 63 7.74 -11.29 2.33
C ASN A 63 8.54 -10.09 1.80
N GLY A 64 7.87 -9.07 1.21
CA GLY A 64 8.53 -7.89 0.68
C GLY A 64 9.28 -7.10 1.73
N ARG A 65 8.64 -6.84 2.88
CA ARG A 65 9.29 -6.14 4.00
C ARG A 65 10.48 -6.90 4.56
N SER A 66 10.35 -8.21 4.71
CA SER A 66 11.46 -9.05 5.19
C SER A 66 12.65 -9.06 4.23
N LYS A 67 12.40 -9.12 2.91
CA LYS A 67 13.44 -8.98 1.88
C LYS A 67 14.11 -7.60 1.94
N CYS A 68 13.36 -6.52 2.19
CA CYS A 68 13.92 -5.19 2.35
C CYS A 68 14.87 -5.10 3.56
N VAL A 69 14.60 -5.78 4.68
CA VAL A 69 15.53 -5.82 5.82
C VAL A 69 16.83 -6.52 5.44
N MET A 70 16.81 -7.57 4.61
CA MET A 70 18.03 -8.19 4.09
C MET A 70 18.85 -7.22 3.24
N LEU A 71 18.19 -6.44 2.36
CA LEU A 71 18.85 -5.42 1.55
C LEU A 71 19.44 -4.31 2.42
N LEU A 72 18.70 -3.84 3.42
CA LEU A 72 19.19 -2.83 4.38
C LEU A 72 20.44 -3.33 5.14
N LYS A 73 20.47 -4.61 5.52
CA LYS A 73 21.65 -5.19 6.15
C LYS A 73 22.85 -5.21 5.19
N GLN A 74 22.61 -5.48 3.91
CA GLN A 74 23.69 -5.44 2.89
C GLN A 74 24.20 -4.01 2.65
N GLU A 75 23.29 -3.01 2.63
CA GLU A 75 23.67 -1.60 2.47
C GLU A 75 24.47 -1.09 3.67
N ASN A 76 24.00 -1.37 4.88
CA ASN A 76 24.64 -0.89 6.10
C ASN A 76 24.46 -1.88 7.27
N PRO A 77 25.38 -2.85 7.44
CA PRO A 77 25.29 -3.88 8.48
C PRO A 77 25.30 -3.33 9.92
N GLN A 78 25.77 -2.09 10.11
CA GLN A 78 25.91 -1.47 11.44
C GLN A 78 24.70 -0.63 11.84
N GLN A 79 23.72 -0.45 10.94
CA GLN A 79 22.55 0.38 11.21
C GLN A 79 21.24 -0.40 11.00
N PRO A 80 20.91 -1.30 11.95
CA PRO A 80 19.64 -2.01 11.89
C PRO A 80 18.47 -1.02 12.04
N PRO A 81 17.39 -1.21 11.29
CA PRO A 81 16.20 -0.41 11.50
C PRO A 81 15.58 -0.71 12.88
N ARG A 82 14.90 0.26 13.46
CA ARG A 82 14.17 0.05 14.72
C ARG A 82 13.23 -1.16 14.59
N GLY A 83 13.15 -2.00 15.60
CA GLY A 83 12.34 -3.23 15.60
C GLY A 83 13.12 -4.48 15.16
N VAL A 84 14.31 -4.33 14.56
CA VAL A 84 15.26 -5.42 14.30
C VAL A 84 16.27 -5.46 15.44
N LEU A 85 16.46 -6.62 16.05
CA LEU A 85 17.46 -6.80 17.11
C LEU A 85 18.79 -7.27 16.53
N VAL A 86 19.88 -7.03 17.26
CA VAL A 86 21.23 -7.45 16.87
C VAL A 86 21.89 -8.14 18.06
N ASP A 87 22.52 -9.28 17.82
CA ASP A 87 23.30 -9.96 18.85
C ASP A 87 24.74 -9.44 18.94
N ASN A 88 25.49 -9.97 19.90
CA ASN A 88 26.88 -9.58 20.14
C ASN A 88 27.84 -9.95 18.99
N LYS A 89 27.38 -10.75 18.01
CA LYS A 89 28.14 -11.16 16.83
C LYS A 89 27.74 -10.36 15.58
N GLY A 90 26.80 -9.41 15.71
CA GLY A 90 26.29 -8.60 14.59
C GLY A 90 25.23 -9.32 13.75
N ALA A 91 24.69 -10.43 14.20
CA ALA A 91 23.58 -11.09 13.53
C ALA A 91 22.27 -10.33 13.79
N TRP A 92 21.50 -10.10 12.75
CA TRP A 92 20.21 -9.42 12.84
C TRP A 92 19.09 -10.42 13.07
N TYR A 93 18.14 -10.06 13.92
CA TYR A 93 16.97 -10.85 14.27
C TYR A 93 15.70 -10.10 13.89
N LEU A 94 14.85 -10.76 13.12
CA LEU A 94 13.57 -10.23 12.66
C LEU A 94 12.44 -10.68 13.60
N PRO A 95 11.54 -9.78 14.04
CA PRO A 95 10.30 -10.18 14.72
C PRO A 95 9.38 -10.89 13.73
N VAL A 96 8.89 -12.07 14.07
CA VAL A 96 8.02 -12.90 13.24
C VAL A 96 6.87 -13.44 14.08
N LEU A 97 5.67 -13.43 13.55
CA LEU A 97 4.47 -14.00 14.16
C LEU A 97 4.38 -15.49 13.85
N PHE A 98 4.12 -16.28 14.89
CA PHE A 98 3.89 -17.72 14.87
C PHE A 98 2.55 -18.05 15.53
N GLY A 99 2.05 -19.27 15.34
CA GLY A 99 0.76 -19.72 15.85
C GLY A 99 -0.41 -19.38 14.92
N LEU A 100 -1.60 -19.85 15.19
CA LEU A 100 -2.73 -19.84 14.27
C LEU A 100 -2.33 -20.41 12.90
N ASP A 101 -1.74 -21.61 12.94
CA ASP A 101 -1.20 -22.25 11.76
C ASP A 101 -2.32 -22.83 10.90
N ALA A 102 -2.16 -22.76 9.58
CA ALA A 102 -3.13 -23.33 8.65
C ALA A 102 -3.21 -24.86 8.82
N GLU A 103 -4.36 -25.44 8.53
CA GLU A 103 -4.57 -26.90 8.63
C GLU A 103 -3.84 -27.68 7.52
N SER A 104 -3.47 -26.99 6.43
CA SER A 104 -2.76 -27.57 5.29
C SER A 104 -2.05 -26.52 4.48
N GLU A 105 -1.16 -26.96 3.57
CA GLU A 105 -0.49 -26.07 2.60
C GLU A 105 -1.48 -25.30 1.72
N ALA A 106 -2.56 -25.95 1.28
CA ALA A 106 -3.59 -25.31 0.47
C ALA A 106 -4.25 -24.15 1.24
N VAL A 107 -4.52 -24.31 2.53
CA VAL A 107 -5.09 -23.26 3.37
C VAL A 107 -4.06 -22.15 3.64
N ALA A 108 -2.78 -22.49 3.88
CA ALA A 108 -1.71 -21.52 4.03
C ALA A 108 -1.52 -20.67 2.76
N THR A 109 -1.58 -21.33 1.59
CA THR A 109 -1.52 -20.64 0.29
C THR A 109 -2.71 -19.74 0.05
N ALA A 110 -3.93 -20.21 0.36
CA ALA A 110 -5.14 -19.42 0.24
C ALA A 110 -5.07 -18.16 1.15
N LEU A 111 -4.64 -18.32 2.39
CA LEU A 111 -4.41 -17.19 3.30
C LEU A 111 -3.40 -16.18 2.73
N ALA A 112 -2.31 -16.65 2.14
CA ALA A 112 -1.31 -15.79 1.54
C ALA A 112 -1.86 -14.99 0.35
N LEU A 113 -2.68 -15.62 -0.49
CA LEU A 113 -3.35 -14.98 -1.63
C LEU A 113 -4.41 -13.98 -1.14
N ASP A 114 -5.25 -14.37 -0.19
CA ASP A 114 -6.28 -13.49 0.38
C ASP A 114 -5.66 -12.24 1.02
N HIS A 115 -4.60 -12.42 1.80
CA HIS A 115 -3.89 -11.27 2.38
C HIS A 115 -3.36 -10.31 1.30
N ASN A 116 -2.82 -10.83 0.20
CA ASN A 116 -2.36 -10.00 -0.91
C ASN A 116 -3.54 -9.28 -1.60
N ASN A 117 -4.63 -9.99 -1.86
CA ASN A 117 -5.81 -9.45 -2.53
C ASN A 117 -6.53 -8.40 -1.66
N LEU A 118 -6.72 -8.67 -0.38
CA LEU A 118 -7.33 -7.73 0.55
C LEU A 118 -6.49 -6.45 0.73
N THR A 119 -5.16 -6.56 0.68
CA THR A 119 -4.29 -5.38 0.71
C THR A 119 -4.43 -4.53 -0.56
N MET A 120 -4.73 -5.16 -1.71
CA MET A 120 -4.88 -4.47 -3.00
C MET A 120 -6.30 -3.98 -3.25
N ALA A 121 -7.31 -4.71 -2.78
CA ALA A 121 -8.73 -4.48 -3.06
C ALA A 121 -9.57 -4.19 -1.81
N GLY A 122 -8.96 -4.22 -0.62
CA GLY A 122 -9.66 -4.18 0.66
C GLY A 122 -10.17 -2.81 1.11
N GLY A 123 -10.15 -1.83 0.25
CA GLY A 123 -10.69 -0.51 0.51
C GLY A 123 -10.12 0.50 -0.46
N ASP A 124 -10.94 1.41 -0.87
CA ASP A 124 -10.53 2.58 -1.64
C ASP A 124 -10.58 3.80 -0.72
N PHE A 125 -9.58 4.65 -0.83
CA PHE A 125 -9.62 5.96 -0.19
C PHE A 125 -10.27 6.94 -1.17
N ASP A 126 -11.58 7.10 -1.09
CA ASP A 126 -12.22 8.20 -1.78
C ASP A 126 -11.83 9.51 -1.09
N MET A 127 -11.03 10.31 -1.79
CA MET A 127 -10.56 11.61 -1.29
C MET A 127 -11.71 12.57 -0.98
N TYR A 128 -12.83 12.44 -1.68
CA TYR A 128 -14.01 13.25 -1.45
C TYR A 128 -14.73 12.84 -0.17
N ASP A 129 -14.90 11.54 0.04
CA ASP A 129 -15.51 11.01 1.26
C ASP A 129 -14.61 11.25 2.49
N MET A 130 -13.30 11.17 2.33
CA MET A 130 -12.35 11.54 3.40
C MET A 130 -12.44 13.03 3.75
N ALA A 131 -12.52 13.91 2.76
CA ALA A 131 -12.70 15.35 2.99
C ALA A 131 -14.03 15.67 3.69
N LYS A 132 -15.05 14.85 3.44
CA LYS A 132 -16.39 14.97 4.06
C LYS A 132 -16.44 14.42 5.49
N MET A 133 -15.75 13.30 5.75
CA MET A 133 -15.76 12.61 7.04
C MET A 133 -14.84 13.28 8.06
N TRP A 134 -13.76 13.90 7.60
CA TRP A 134 -12.80 14.60 8.44
C TRP A 134 -13.02 16.08 8.22
N ASP A 135 -13.27 16.81 9.29
CA ASP A 135 -13.30 18.27 9.21
C ASP A 135 -12.11 18.71 8.35
N GLY A 136 -12.39 19.08 7.11
CA GLY A 136 -11.39 19.33 6.09
C GLY A 136 -10.28 20.26 6.56
N THR A 137 -10.64 21.20 7.44
CA THR A 137 -9.69 22.14 8.06
C THR A 137 -8.71 21.43 8.99
N ALA A 138 -9.16 20.47 9.79
CA ALA A 138 -8.30 19.75 10.73
C ALA A 138 -7.32 18.84 9.97
N TYR A 139 -7.78 18.18 8.92
CA TYR A 139 -6.93 17.29 8.10
C TYR A 139 -5.92 18.09 7.26
N ALA A 140 -6.34 19.22 6.68
CA ALA A 140 -5.42 20.12 5.97
C ALA A 140 -4.31 20.63 6.89
N LYS A 141 -4.64 21.02 8.11
CA LYS A 141 -3.65 21.42 9.13
C LYS A 141 -2.70 20.29 9.49
N LEU A 142 -3.22 19.05 9.61
CA LEU A 142 -2.39 17.88 9.88
C LEU A 142 -1.41 17.62 8.72
N LEU A 143 -1.87 17.58 7.48
CA LEU A 143 -1.02 17.36 6.31
C LEU A 143 0.05 18.45 6.15
N ASN A 144 -0.31 19.72 6.33
CA ASN A 144 0.64 20.81 6.32
C ASN A 144 1.68 20.64 7.44
N SER A 145 1.24 20.31 8.65
CA SER A 145 2.16 20.06 9.78
C SER A 145 3.13 18.91 9.52
N LEU A 146 2.66 17.82 8.90
CA LEU A 146 3.51 16.68 8.52
C LEU A 146 4.49 17.06 7.40
N HIS A 147 4.05 17.85 6.43
CA HIS A 147 4.89 18.35 5.36
C HIS A 147 5.98 19.28 5.88
N ASP A 148 5.62 20.26 6.73
CA ASP A 148 6.55 21.24 7.29
C ASP A 148 7.63 20.58 8.18
N GLN A 149 7.25 19.48 8.86
CA GLN A 149 8.18 18.67 9.67
C GLN A 149 8.97 17.65 8.85
N ASN A 150 8.77 17.60 7.54
CA ASN A 150 9.38 16.59 6.64
C ASN A 150 9.10 15.14 7.05
N ILE A 151 7.91 14.89 7.59
CA ILE A 151 7.42 13.57 8.00
C ILE A 151 6.17 13.12 7.25
N ALA A 152 5.90 13.73 6.09
CA ALA A 152 4.83 13.29 5.20
C ALA A 152 4.97 11.80 4.85
N PRO A 153 3.86 11.08 4.60
CA PRO A 153 3.92 9.68 4.22
C PRO A 153 4.82 9.45 3.01
N VAL A 154 5.65 8.41 3.03
CA VAL A 154 6.59 8.10 1.93
C VAL A 154 5.90 7.69 0.63
N THR A 155 4.62 7.36 0.70
CA THR A 155 3.76 7.02 -0.44
C THR A 155 3.03 8.23 -1.02
N MET A 156 3.20 9.42 -0.44
CA MET A 156 2.63 10.68 -0.91
C MET A 156 3.77 11.61 -1.26
N ASP A 157 3.82 12.08 -2.49
CA ASP A 157 4.73 13.14 -2.89
C ASP A 157 4.11 14.53 -2.66
N SER A 158 4.89 15.57 -2.92
CA SER A 158 4.42 16.95 -2.72
C SER A 158 3.20 17.27 -3.60
N SER A 159 3.12 16.69 -4.80
CA SER A 159 2.00 16.92 -5.71
C SER A 159 0.74 16.22 -5.25
N ASP A 160 0.85 15.04 -4.63
CA ASP A 160 -0.28 14.35 -4.01
C ASP A 160 -0.84 15.16 -2.83
N ILE A 161 0.05 15.67 -1.98
CA ILE A 161 -0.33 16.51 -0.84
C ILE A 161 -1.01 17.81 -1.30
N GLU A 162 -0.46 18.48 -2.31
CA GLU A 162 -1.06 19.68 -2.88
C GLU A 162 -2.43 19.41 -3.54
N ALA A 163 -2.56 18.27 -4.25
CA ALA A 163 -3.84 17.85 -4.82
C ALA A 163 -4.88 17.61 -3.73
N TYR A 164 -4.48 16.96 -2.66
CA TYR A 164 -5.31 16.71 -1.48
C TYR A 164 -5.76 18.01 -0.82
N LEU A 165 -4.82 18.94 -0.58
CA LEU A 165 -5.10 20.25 0.01
C LEU A 165 -6.02 21.09 -0.86
N ARG A 166 -5.92 21.00 -2.19
CA ARG A 166 -6.84 21.68 -3.12
C ARG A 166 -8.27 21.16 -2.98
N VAL A 167 -8.46 19.85 -2.87
CA VAL A 167 -9.80 19.25 -2.67
C VAL A 167 -10.37 19.68 -1.33
N VAL A 168 -9.58 19.60 -0.27
CA VAL A 168 -10.01 19.94 1.10
C VAL A 168 -10.30 21.44 1.23
N ASN A 169 -9.43 22.30 0.73
CA ASN A 169 -9.62 23.78 0.78
C ASN A 169 -10.77 24.24 -0.12
N GLY A 170 -10.98 23.61 -1.27
CA GLY A 170 -12.12 23.89 -2.14
C GLY A 170 -13.46 23.52 -1.51
N HIS A 171 -13.47 22.58 -0.59
CA HIS A 171 -14.67 22.17 0.15
C HIS A 171 -14.98 23.10 1.34
N VAL A 172 -13.91 23.66 1.96
CA VAL A 172 -14.05 24.60 3.11
C VAL A 172 -14.49 25.99 2.68
N GLU A 173 -14.22 26.40 1.44
CA GLU A 173 -14.59 27.73 0.92
C GLU A 173 -16.08 27.86 0.54
N GLY A 174 -16.95 26.91 0.96
CA GLY A 174 -18.40 27.09 0.87
C GLY A 174 -18.91 27.47 -0.52
N ARG A 175 -18.26 26.97 -1.57
CA ARG A 175 -18.85 27.01 -2.90
C ARG A 175 -20.02 26.04 -2.89
N GLU A 176 -21.20 26.54 -2.47
CA GLU A 176 -22.43 25.98 -3.01
C GLU A 176 -22.21 25.84 -4.51
N PHE A 177 -22.40 24.63 -5.01
CA PHE A 177 -22.40 24.39 -6.45
C PHE A 177 -23.56 25.21 -7.00
N ASP A 178 -23.26 26.41 -7.43
CA ASP A 178 -24.24 27.25 -8.12
C ASP A 178 -24.41 26.62 -9.50
N GLU A 179 -25.49 25.86 -9.65
CA GLU A 179 -25.87 25.27 -10.94
C GLU A 179 -25.93 26.31 -12.06
N SER A 180 -25.99 27.59 -11.73
CA SER A 180 -26.00 28.69 -12.71
C SER A 180 -24.62 28.95 -13.31
N VAL A 181 -23.51 28.49 -12.68
CA VAL A 181 -22.13 28.60 -13.18
C VAL A 181 -21.75 27.43 -14.09
N ALA A 182 -22.58 26.39 -14.20
CA ALA A 182 -22.36 25.27 -15.12
C ALA A 182 -22.41 25.70 -16.61
N ASN A 183 -22.78 26.92 -16.91
CA ASN A 183 -22.71 27.48 -18.25
C ASN A 183 -21.42 28.26 -18.47
N GLY A 184 -20.26 27.56 -18.58
CA GLY A 184 -19.06 28.20 -19.12
C GLY A 184 -17.70 27.80 -18.57
N VAL A 185 -17.61 26.93 -17.58
CA VAL A 185 -16.32 26.37 -17.17
C VAL A 185 -16.23 24.91 -17.61
N THR A 186 -15.59 24.67 -18.74
CA THR A 186 -15.16 23.32 -19.12
C THR A 186 -14.11 22.87 -18.12
N VAL A 187 -14.48 22.00 -17.20
CA VAL A 187 -13.49 21.26 -16.39
C VAL A 187 -12.97 20.12 -17.26
N ASP A 188 -11.81 20.33 -17.86
CA ASP A 188 -11.15 19.26 -18.60
C ASP A 188 -10.65 18.20 -17.60
N ALA A 189 -11.38 17.11 -17.46
CA ALA A 189 -10.92 15.94 -16.72
C ALA A 189 -10.17 15.01 -17.66
N THR A 190 -8.90 14.76 -17.39
CA THR A 190 -8.09 13.81 -18.17
C THR A 190 -7.98 12.50 -17.40
N PHE A 191 -8.41 11.41 -18.02
CA PHE A 191 -8.27 10.06 -17.49
C PHE A 191 -7.19 9.30 -18.26
N LYS A 192 -6.25 8.67 -17.54
CA LYS A 192 -5.29 7.73 -18.13
C LYS A 192 -5.69 6.31 -17.79
N ILE A 193 -6.08 5.54 -18.78
CA ILE A 193 -6.47 4.13 -18.61
C ILE A 193 -5.37 3.26 -19.22
N LYS A 194 -4.84 2.32 -18.44
CA LYS A 194 -3.93 1.27 -18.92
C LYS A 194 -4.72 0.00 -19.12
N LEU A 195 -4.80 -0.46 -20.36
CA LEU A 195 -5.48 -1.68 -20.72
C LEU A 195 -4.50 -2.71 -21.31
N PRO A 196 -4.74 -4.02 -21.10
CA PRO A 196 -4.08 -5.06 -21.88
C PRO A 196 -4.35 -4.84 -23.37
N VAL A 197 -3.36 -5.16 -24.22
CA VAL A 197 -3.46 -4.95 -25.69
C VAL A 197 -4.72 -5.58 -26.29
N ALA A 198 -5.14 -6.75 -25.79
CA ALA A 198 -6.33 -7.45 -26.25
C ALA A 198 -7.66 -6.75 -25.91
N GLU A 199 -7.65 -5.84 -24.93
CA GLU A 199 -8.84 -5.11 -24.48
C GLU A 199 -8.86 -3.66 -24.99
N ALA A 200 -7.76 -3.19 -25.56
CA ALA A 200 -7.62 -1.82 -26.02
C ALA A 200 -8.56 -1.51 -27.19
N GLU A 201 -8.65 -2.40 -28.17
CA GLU A 201 -9.45 -2.18 -29.37
C GLU A 201 -10.97 -2.19 -29.11
N PRO A 202 -11.54 -3.15 -28.34
CA PRO A 202 -12.94 -3.10 -27.93
C PRO A 202 -13.28 -1.87 -27.08
N PHE A 203 -12.37 -1.45 -26.23
CA PHE A 203 -12.56 -0.25 -25.41
C PHE A 203 -12.54 1.03 -26.27
N GLU A 204 -11.62 1.13 -27.23
CA GLU A 204 -11.57 2.27 -28.18
C GLU A 204 -12.87 2.38 -28.98
N GLN A 205 -13.41 1.26 -29.47
CA GLN A 205 -14.70 1.24 -30.21
C GLN A 205 -15.86 1.70 -29.32
N ALA A 206 -15.93 1.21 -28.09
CA ALA A 206 -16.98 1.65 -27.14
C ALA A 206 -16.86 3.13 -26.78
N LEU A 207 -15.63 3.63 -26.64
CA LEU A 207 -15.38 5.05 -26.37
C LEU A 207 -15.74 5.94 -27.57
N ASP A 208 -15.41 5.53 -28.78
CA ASP A 208 -15.74 6.27 -30.01
C ASP A 208 -17.27 6.36 -30.17
N GLN A 209 -18.02 5.29 -29.87
CA GLN A 209 -19.47 5.28 -29.90
C GLN A 209 -20.07 6.22 -28.83
N LEU A 210 -19.48 6.28 -27.65
CA LEU A 210 -19.89 7.18 -26.58
C LEU A 210 -19.62 8.66 -26.95
N LEU A 211 -18.53 8.93 -27.67
CA LEU A 211 -18.18 10.29 -28.13
C LEU A 211 -19.09 10.79 -29.27
N GLU A 212 -19.78 9.90 -30.01
CA GLU A 212 -20.83 10.32 -30.94
C GLU A 212 -22.02 10.92 -30.20
N ASP A 213 -22.34 10.41 -28.99
CA ASP A 213 -23.43 10.94 -28.16
C ASP A 213 -23.02 12.21 -27.41
N PHE A 214 -21.71 12.43 -27.25
CA PHE A 214 -21.13 13.58 -26.54
C PHE A 214 -20.06 14.32 -27.39
N PRO A 215 -20.46 15.03 -28.47
CA PRO A 215 -19.55 15.63 -29.45
C PRO A 215 -18.65 16.74 -28.88
N GLN A 216 -18.85 17.16 -27.64
CA GLN A 216 -18.01 18.13 -26.95
C GLN A 216 -16.81 17.49 -26.23
N ALA A 217 -16.81 16.17 -26.04
CA ALA A 217 -15.68 15.45 -25.47
C ALA A 217 -14.60 15.19 -26.52
N LYS A 218 -13.36 15.20 -26.12
CA LYS A 218 -12.20 14.93 -27.00
C LYS A 218 -11.42 13.72 -26.51
N LYS A 219 -10.94 12.93 -27.44
CA LYS A 219 -10.07 11.79 -27.20
C LYS A 219 -8.64 12.17 -27.61
N GLU A 220 -7.69 12.09 -26.70
CA GLU A 220 -6.27 12.19 -27.03
C GLU A 220 -5.59 10.86 -26.83
N LYS A 221 -4.90 10.36 -27.87
CA LYS A 221 -4.12 9.15 -27.80
C LYS A 221 -2.67 9.51 -27.54
N VAL A 222 -2.14 9.12 -26.38
CA VAL A 222 -0.72 9.21 -26.09
C VAL A 222 -0.08 7.87 -26.48
N ILE A 223 0.75 7.89 -27.50
CA ILE A 223 1.52 6.75 -28.00
C ILE A 223 2.79 6.57 -27.16
#